data_06c098fc8c339f28c742baca85276e45
#
_entry.id   06c098fc8c339f28c742baca85276e45
#
_cell.length_a   1.000
_cell.length_b   1.000
_cell.length_c   1.000
_cell.angle_alpha   90.00
_cell.angle_beta   90.00
_cell.angle_gamma   90.00
#
_symmetry.space_group_name_H-M   'P 1'
#
loop_
_entity.id
_entity.type
_entity.pdbx_description
1 polymer ?
#
loop_
_entity_poly.entity_id
_entity_poly.type
_entity_poly.pdbx_seq_one_letter_code
_entity_poly.pdbx_strand_id
1 'polypeptide(L)'
;MVAITFTEKSAAELRERVDKFFRQIIASKEHSSQRMRYKDFGENLSKAWIGTIHGFCSKILREFPMEARVDSNFAILDESEATALLDEALEDFLVITSKNPASYLADDLKQLVQYFDKDAIKNFLSFLIKDRDKAEPHIKNLKGPKSYISSLARLYREALKEYDSRKRFG
;
A
#
# COMPACT_ATOMS: atom_id res chain seq x y z
N MET A 1 -24.37 -0.47 3.36
CA MET A 1 -24.06 0.98 3.19
C MET A 1 -22.64 1.23 3.65
N VAL A 2 -21.88 2.09 2.93
CA VAL A 2 -20.51 2.46 3.28
C VAL A 2 -20.43 3.98 3.36
N ALA A 3 -19.83 4.51 4.44
CA ALA A 3 -19.53 5.92 4.62
C ALA A 3 -18.04 6.06 4.91
N ILE A 4 -17.36 6.88 4.12
CA ILE A 4 -15.89 7.04 4.18
C ILE A 4 -15.57 8.47 4.64
N THR A 5 -14.63 8.56 5.58
CA THR A 5 -14.09 9.81 6.11
C THR A 5 -12.58 9.86 5.94
N PHE A 6 -11.98 11.03 6.12
CA PHE A 6 -10.52 11.17 6.02
C PHE A 6 -9.79 10.74 7.31
N THR A 7 -10.43 10.87 8.48
CA THR A 7 -9.81 10.57 9.76
C THR A 7 -10.66 9.63 10.59
N GLU A 8 -10.04 8.82 11.45
CA GLU A 8 -10.74 7.96 12.40
C GLU A 8 -11.61 8.77 13.36
N LYS A 9 -11.15 9.96 13.77
CA LYS A 9 -11.93 10.88 14.61
C LYS A 9 -13.24 11.27 13.92
N SER A 10 -13.18 11.68 12.65
CA SER A 10 -14.38 12.05 11.88
C SER A 10 -15.32 10.86 11.67
N ALA A 11 -14.76 9.65 11.52
CA ALA A 11 -15.56 8.42 11.43
C ALA A 11 -16.30 8.13 12.74
N ALA A 12 -15.63 8.28 13.87
CA ALA A 12 -16.23 8.11 15.20
C ALA A 12 -17.33 9.15 15.46
N GLU A 13 -17.06 10.43 15.16
CA GLU A 13 -18.06 11.50 15.29
C GLU A 13 -19.28 11.27 14.40
N LEU A 14 -19.07 10.83 13.15
CA LEU A 14 -20.17 10.51 12.25
C LEU A 14 -21.03 9.37 12.80
N ARG A 15 -20.40 8.31 13.30
CA ARG A 15 -21.09 7.17 13.90
C ARG A 15 -21.93 7.59 15.10
N GLU A 16 -21.37 8.40 15.99
CA GLU A 16 -22.06 8.92 17.17
C GLU A 16 -23.27 9.80 16.79
N ARG A 17 -23.09 10.72 15.82
CA ARG A 17 -24.18 11.59 15.34
C ARG A 17 -25.34 10.79 14.74
N VAL A 18 -25.00 9.79 13.93
CA VAL A 18 -25.99 8.92 13.31
C VAL A 18 -26.73 8.10 14.35
N ASP A 19 -26.06 7.51 15.32
CA ASP A 19 -26.66 6.78 16.43
C ASP A 19 -27.59 7.67 17.26
N LYS A 20 -27.14 8.88 17.59
CA LYS A 20 -27.95 9.87 18.32
C LYS A 20 -29.21 10.28 17.56
N PHE A 21 -29.07 10.52 16.26
CA PHE A 21 -30.19 10.86 15.39
C PHE A 21 -31.26 9.76 15.38
N PHE A 22 -30.88 8.50 15.20
CA PHE A 22 -31.84 7.38 15.22
C PHE A 22 -32.48 7.19 16.58
N ARG A 23 -31.73 7.30 17.68
CA ARG A 23 -32.30 7.23 19.05
C ARG A 23 -33.33 8.32 19.28
N GLN A 24 -33.07 9.54 18.82
CA GLN A 24 -34.01 10.67 18.95
C GLN A 24 -35.31 10.43 18.15
N ILE A 25 -35.21 9.95 16.90
CA ILE A 25 -36.39 9.64 16.07
C ILE A 25 -37.22 8.50 16.68
N ILE A 26 -36.55 7.43 17.14
CA ILE A 26 -37.25 6.30 17.76
C ILE A 26 -37.97 6.71 19.05
N ALA A 27 -37.41 7.67 19.80
CA ALA A 27 -38.01 8.18 21.03
C ALA A 27 -39.14 9.22 20.79
N SER A 28 -39.18 9.84 19.60
CA SER A 28 -40.18 10.88 19.31
C SER A 28 -41.57 10.29 19.11
N LYS A 29 -42.62 10.95 19.64
CA LYS A 29 -44.00 10.56 19.46
C LYS A 29 -44.53 10.85 18.05
N GLU A 30 -43.96 11.80 17.37
CA GLU A 30 -44.36 12.26 16.03
C GLU A 30 -44.20 11.19 14.93
N HIS A 31 -43.28 10.25 15.14
CA HIS A 31 -42.98 9.19 14.15
C HIS A 31 -43.44 7.81 14.60
N SER A 32 -44.50 7.72 15.43
CA SER A 32 -44.98 6.46 15.97
C SER A 32 -45.37 5.42 14.91
N SER A 33 -45.94 5.85 13.80
CA SER A 33 -46.34 4.99 12.67
C SER A 33 -45.15 4.44 11.87
N GLN A 34 -43.98 5.08 11.96
CA GLN A 34 -42.77 4.68 11.24
C GLN A 34 -41.71 4.09 12.17
N ARG A 35 -41.99 3.97 13.45
CA ARG A 35 -41.03 3.53 14.48
C ARG A 35 -40.37 2.18 14.14
N MET A 36 -41.17 1.22 13.64
CA MET A 36 -40.68 -0.09 13.23
C MET A 36 -39.64 0.04 12.12
N ARG A 37 -39.92 0.86 11.13
CA ARG A 37 -39.06 1.12 9.99
C ARG A 37 -37.75 1.80 10.40
N TYR A 38 -37.77 2.76 11.31
CA TYR A 38 -36.57 3.40 11.85
C TYR A 38 -35.77 2.47 12.75
N LYS A 39 -36.40 1.52 13.46
CA LYS A 39 -35.71 0.50 14.22
C LYS A 39 -34.93 -0.45 13.29
N ASP A 40 -35.58 -0.94 12.23
CA ASP A 40 -34.93 -1.77 11.21
C ASP A 40 -33.76 -1.04 10.51
N PHE A 41 -33.94 0.27 10.24
CA PHE A 41 -32.85 1.10 9.70
C PHE A 41 -31.69 1.23 10.69
N GLY A 42 -31.93 1.44 11.97
CA GLY A 42 -30.92 1.52 13.02
C GLY A 42 -30.12 0.21 13.16
N GLU A 43 -30.83 -0.94 13.14
CA GLU A 43 -30.19 -2.25 13.16
C GLU A 43 -29.34 -2.52 11.90
N ASN A 44 -29.81 -2.11 10.73
CA ASN A 44 -29.04 -2.21 9.49
C ASN A 44 -27.88 -1.22 9.44
N LEU A 45 -27.98 -0.10 10.11
CA LEU A 45 -26.90 0.89 10.21
C LEU A 45 -25.74 0.39 11.08
N SER A 46 -26.04 -0.41 12.12
CA SER A 46 -25.01 -1.08 12.93
C SER A 46 -24.12 -2.01 12.09
N LYS A 47 -24.63 -2.52 10.95
CA LYS A 47 -23.92 -3.32 9.97
C LYS A 47 -23.24 -2.48 8.87
N ALA A 48 -23.48 -1.15 8.85
CA ALA A 48 -22.87 -0.27 7.88
C ALA A 48 -21.39 -0.03 8.23
N TRP A 49 -20.55 0.01 7.21
CA TRP A 49 -19.18 0.43 7.40
C TRP A 49 -19.10 1.96 7.47
N ILE A 50 -18.58 2.48 8.58
CA ILE A 50 -18.22 3.90 8.74
C ILE A 50 -16.77 3.94 9.18
N GLY A 51 -15.87 4.50 8.37
CA GLY A 51 -14.45 4.50 8.66
C GLY A 51 -13.64 5.26 7.63
N THR A 52 -12.32 5.15 7.72
CA THR A 52 -11.42 5.74 6.74
C THR A 52 -11.32 4.89 5.48
N ILE A 53 -10.83 5.50 4.37
CA ILE A 53 -10.58 4.75 3.12
C ILE A 53 -9.57 3.62 3.35
N HIS A 54 -8.51 3.87 4.13
CA HIS A 54 -7.51 2.84 4.46
C HIS A 54 -8.11 1.68 5.25
N GLY A 55 -8.93 1.99 6.25
CA GLY A 55 -9.66 0.96 7.01
C GLY A 55 -10.62 0.15 6.13
N PHE A 56 -11.30 0.79 5.18
CA PHE A 56 -12.16 0.11 4.23
C PHE A 56 -11.38 -0.82 3.28
N CYS A 57 -10.27 -0.34 2.72
CA CYS A 57 -9.39 -1.17 1.89
C CYS A 57 -8.84 -2.38 2.66
N SER A 58 -8.39 -2.17 3.90
CA SER A 58 -7.90 -3.26 4.76
C SER A 58 -8.98 -4.30 5.05
N LYS A 59 -10.23 -3.85 5.26
CA LYS A 59 -11.35 -4.77 5.43
C LYS A 59 -11.58 -5.62 4.17
N ILE A 60 -11.61 -5.01 2.99
CA ILE A 60 -11.79 -5.74 1.73
C ILE A 60 -10.67 -6.76 1.53
N LEU A 61 -9.41 -6.36 1.76
CA LEU A 61 -8.26 -7.27 1.62
C LEU A 61 -8.33 -8.47 2.57
N ARG A 62 -8.86 -8.28 3.80
CA ARG A 62 -9.06 -9.37 4.76
C ARG A 62 -10.27 -10.25 4.43
N GLU A 63 -11.25 -9.72 3.73
CA GLU A 63 -12.44 -10.46 3.31
C GLU A 63 -12.18 -11.28 2.04
N PHE A 64 -11.28 -10.80 1.17
CA PHE A 64 -10.92 -11.43 -0.12
C PHE A 64 -9.39 -11.63 -0.28
N PRO A 65 -8.72 -12.33 0.67
CA PRO A 65 -7.25 -12.43 0.67
C PRO A 65 -6.72 -13.25 -0.52
N MET A 66 -7.45 -14.25 -0.96
CA MET A 66 -7.04 -15.11 -2.09
C MET A 66 -7.05 -14.33 -3.41
N GLU A 67 -8.08 -13.53 -3.66
CA GLU A 67 -8.22 -12.70 -4.85
C GLU A 67 -7.18 -11.57 -4.85
N ALA A 68 -6.92 -11.00 -3.68
CA ALA A 68 -5.91 -9.95 -3.50
C ALA A 68 -4.48 -10.51 -3.48
N ARG A 69 -4.30 -11.84 -3.33
CA ARG A 69 -3.00 -12.51 -3.18
C ARG A 69 -2.17 -11.91 -2.03
N VAL A 70 -2.81 -11.71 -0.89
CA VAL A 70 -2.18 -11.24 0.35
C VAL A 70 -2.42 -12.25 1.46
N ASP A 71 -1.58 -12.25 2.49
CA ASP A 71 -1.85 -13.02 3.70
C ASP A 71 -3.12 -12.49 4.38
N SER A 72 -3.99 -13.37 4.88
CA SER A 72 -5.18 -12.97 5.64
C SER A 72 -4.84 -12.24 6.95
N ASN A 73 -3.67 -12.52 7.51
CA ASN A 73 -3.14 -11.90 8.73
C ASN A 73 -2.15 -10.76 8.47
N PHE A 74 -2.17 -10.18 7.26
CA PHE A 74 -1.25 -9.09 6.94
C PHE A 74 -1.30 -7.97 7.98
N ALA A 75 -0.13 -7.41 8.30
CA ALA A 75 0.01 -6.18 9.06
C ALA A 75 0.04 -4.97 8.11
N ILE A 76 -0.45 -3.84 8.61
CA ILE A 76 -0.30 -2.57 7.91
C ILE A 76 0.97 -1.94 8.44
N LEU A 77 1.98 -1.82 7.59
CA LEU A 77 3.23 -1.18 7.95
C LEU A 77 3.02 0.34 8.08
N ASP A 78 3.62 0.92 9.10
CA ASP A 78 3.78 2.36 9.16
C ASP A 78 4.90 2.84 8.19
N GLU A 79 5.10 4.15 8.08
CA GLU A 79 6.09 4.73 7.16
C GLU A 79 7.53 4.32 7.52
N SER A 80 7.83 4.18 8.81
CA SER A 80 9.13 3.77 9.32
C SER A 80 9.40 2.30 8.99
N GLU A 81 8.44 1.44 9.29
CA GLU A 81 8.50 0.00 8.99
C GLU A 81 8.61 -0.27 7.49
N ALA A 82 7.82 0.45 6.67
CA ALA A 82 7.90 0.34 5.22
C ALA A 82 9.25 0.81 4.66
N THR A 83 9.85 1.83 5.28
CA THR A 83 11.18 2.32 4.90
C THR A 83 12.26 1.31 5.29
N ALA A 84 12.19 0.75 6.49
CA ALA A 84 13.13 -0.28 6.94
C ALA A 84 13.07 -1.54 6.07
N LEU A 85 11.86 -2.00 5.74
CA LEU A 85 11.67 -3.13 4.83
C LEU A 85 12.25 -2.88 3.44
N LEU A 86 12.07 -1.66 2.90
CA LEU A 86 12.66 -1.29 1.60
C LEU A 86 14.18 -1.30 1.67
N ASP A 87 14.75 -0.77 2.73
CA ASP A 87 16.21 -0.68 2.91
C ASP A 87 16.85 -2.07 3.02
N GLU A 88 16.24 -2.98 3.76
CA GLU A 88 16.65 -4.39 3.88
C GLU A 88 16.52 -5.12 2.54
N ALA A 89 15.39 -4.95 1.85
CA ALA A 89 15.16 -5.58 0.55
C ALA A 89 16.19 -5.15 -0.50
N LEU A 90 16.56 -3.86 -0.52
CA LEU A 90 17.57 -3.33 -1.43
C LEU A 90 18.98 -3.81 -1.08
N GLU A 91 19.32 -3.90 0.21
CA GLU A 91 20.61 -4.41 0.66
C GLU A 91 20.78 -5.87 0.21
N ASP A 92 19.80 -6.71 0.50
CA ASP A 92 19.82 -8.12 0.10
C ASP A 92 19.86 -8.28 -1.42
N PHE A 93 19.06 -7.52 -2.14
CA PHE A 93 19.03 -7.53 -3.61
C PHE A 93 20.41 -7.24 -4.20
N LEU A 94 21.10 -6.20 -3.72
CA LEU A 94 22.43 -5.84 -4.20
C LEU A 94 23.47 -6.90 -3.83
N VAL A 95 23.40 -7.47 -2.64
CA VAL A 95 24.29 -8.55 -2.20
C VAL A 95 24.08 -9.81 -3.04
N ILE A 96 22.84 -10.24 -3.25
CA ILE A 96 22.52 -11.43 -4.06
C ILE A 96 22.96 -11.22 -5.51
N THR A 97 22.69 -10.04 -6.06
CA THR A 97 23.09 -9.68 -7.43
C THR A 97 24.60 -9.72 -7.59
N SER A 98 25.36 -9.19 -6.62
CA SER A 98 26.84 -9.20 -6.68
C SER A 98 27.45 -10.60 -6.58
N LYS A 99 26.80 -11.52 -5.88
CA LYS A 99 27.25 -12.91 -5.68
C LYS A 99 26.90 -13.84 -6.85
N ASN A 100 26.06 -13.42 -7.79
CA ASN A 100 25.68 -14.20 -8.96
C ASN A 100 26.30 -13.66 -10.26
N PRO A 101 27.58 -13.97 -10.55
CA PRO A 101 28.29 -13.41 -11.70
C PRO A 101 27.73 -13.83 -13.06
N ALA A 102 26.93 -14.90 -13.11
CA ALA A 102 26.27 -15.34 -14.34
C ALA A 102 24.99 -14.54 -14.67
N SER A 103 24.53 -13.72 -13.75
CA SER A 103 23.35 -12.87 -13.97
C SER A 103 23.70 -11.63 -14.80
N TYR A 104 22.84 -11.31 -15.78
CA TYR A 104 22.93 -10.05 -16.51
C TYR A 104 22.85 -8.81 -15.60
N LEU A 105 22.21 -8.95 -14.45
CA LEU A 105 22.14 -7.89 -13.44
C LEU A 105 23.49 -7.64 -12.76
N ALA A 106 24.32 -8.68 -12.61
CA ALA A 106 25.67 -8.51 -12.08
C ALA A 106 26.55 -7.67 -13.00
N ASP A 107 26.41 -7.83 -14.31
CA ASP A 107 27.13 -6.99 -15.28
C ASP A 107 26.63 -5.55 -15.27
N ASP A 108 25.32 -5.35 -15.11
CA ASP A 108 24.74 -4.03 -14.93
C ASP A 108 25.23 -3.37 -13.63
N LEU A 109 25.28 -4.10 -12.54
CA LEU A 109 25.80 -3.61 -11.26
C LEU A 109 27.30 -3.27 -11.38
N LYS A 110 28.11 -4.14 -12.01
CA LYS A 110 29.54 -3.86 -12.26
C LYS A 110 29.75 -2.58 -13.05
N GLN A 111 28.92 -2.29 -14.04
CA GLN A 111 28.98 -1.03 -14.77
C GLN A 111 28.71 0.17 -13.88
N LEU A 112 27.73 0.07 -13.01
CA LEU A 112 27.33 1.18 -12.13
C LEU A 112 28.37 1.47 -11.05
N VAL A 113 28.95 0.43 -10.43
CA VAL A 113 29.99 0.62 -9.38
C VAL A 113 31.30 1.22 -9.89
N GLN A 114 31.46 1.34 -11.20
CA GLN A 114 32.61 2.11 -11.77
C GLN A 114 32.42 3.62 -11.61
N TYR A 115 31.21 4.09 -11.44
CA TYR A 115 30.86 5.51 -11.40
C TYR A 115 30.22 5.92 -10.08
N PHE A 116 29.58 4.99 -9.37
CA PHE A 116 28.80 5.24 -8.16
C PHE A 116 29.15 4.22 -7.09
N ASP A 117 29.23 4.64 -5.85
CA ASP A 117 29.35 3.72 -4.73
C ASP A 117 28.03 2.96 -4.48
N LYS A 118 28.10 1.91 -3.67
CA LYS A 118 26.95 1.05 -3.34
C LYS A 118 25.81 1.85 -2.73
N ASP A 119 26.11 2.77 -1.84
CA ASP A 119 25.10 3.54 -1.11
C ASP A 119 24.40 4.53 -2.04
N ALA A 120 25.10 5.14 -2.98
CA ALA A 120 24.49 5.99 -4.00
C ALA A 120 23.54 5.19 -4.90
N ILE A 121 23.93 3.98 -5.32
CA ILE A 121 23.07 3.08 -6.11
C ILE A 121 21.81 2.69 -5.29
N LYS A 122 21.98 2.28 -4.03
CA LYS A 122 20.90 1.90 -3.13
C LYS A 122 19.92 3.06 -2.91
N ASN A 123 20.44 4.23 -2.59
CA ASN A 123 19.64 5.43 -2.36
C ASN A 123 18.84 5.85 -3.59
N PHE A 124 19.45 5.73 -4.78
CA PHE A 124 18.77 6.03 -6.03
C PHE A 124 17.65 5.02 -6.33
N LEU A 125 17.89 3.73 -6.11
CA LEU A 125 16.86 2.70 -6.25
C LEU A 125 15.71 2.92 -5.25
N SER A 126 16.01 3.26 -4.00
CA SER A 126 15.04 3.61 -2.97
C SER A 126 14.17 4.80 -3.40
N PHE A 127 14.79 5.85 -3.91
CA PHE A 127 14.08 7.02 -4.44
C PHE A 127 13.13 6.65 -5.59
N LEU A 128 13.58 5.86 -6.57
CA LEU A 128 12.77 5.43 -7.69
C LEU A 128 11.59 4.54 -7.25
N ILE A 129 11.78 3.68 -6.25
CA ILE A 129 10.71 2.81 -5.73
C ILE A 129 9.69 3.60 -4.94
N LYS A 130 10.11 4.57 -4.14
CA LYS A 130 9.21 5.46 -3.38
C LYS A 130 8.33 6.33 -4.29
N ASP A 131 8.91 6.86 -5.37
CA ASP A 131 8.24 7.71 -6.37
C ASP A 131 7.90 6.94 -7.67
N ARG A 132 7.62 5.64 -7.57
CA ARG A 132 7.43 4.75 -8.74
C ARG A 132 6.40 5.25 -9.73
N ASP A 133 5.32 5.87 -9.26
CA ASP A 133 4.25 6.38 -10.13
C ASP A 133 4.78 7.47 -11.08
N LYS A 134 5.77 8.26 -10.64
CA LYS A 134 6.44 9.26 -11.46
C LYS A 134 7.59 8.66 -12.29
N ALA A 135 8.32 7.69 -11.71
CA ALA A 135 9.51 7.10 -12.35
C ALA A 135 9.14 6.13 -13.48
N GLU A 136 8.13 5.28 -13.31
CA GLU A 136 7.76 4.23 -14.27
C GLU A 136 7.50 4.72 -15.69
N PRO A 137 6.75 5.82 -15.96
CA PRO A 137 6.53 6.30 -17.32
C PRO A 137 7.84 6.65 -18.05
N HIS A 138 8.82 7.21 -17.33
CA HIS A 138 10.12 7.55 -17.87
C HIS A 138 10.99 6.31 -18.11
N ILE A 139 11.00 5.37 -17.16
CA ILE A 139 11.78 4.14 -17.25
C ILE A 139 11.26 3.21 -18.34
N LYS A 140 9.94 3.11 -18.55
CA LYS A 140 9.34 2.31 -19.64
C LYS A 140 9.72 2.81 -21.02
N ASN A 141 9.92 4.11 -21.18
CA ASN A 141 10.21 4.77 -22.44
C ASN A 141 11.72 4.87 -22.73
N LEU A 142 12.59 4.45 -21.81
CA LEU A 142 14.03 4.43 -22.03
C LEU A 142 14.38 3.42 -23.14
N LYS A 143 14.62 3.96 -24.36
CA LYS A 143 15.11 3.24 -25.53
C LYS A 143 16.53 3.75 -25.77
N GLY A 144 17.52 2.88 -25.70
CA GLY A 144 18.88 3.29 -26.02
C GLY A 144 19.91 2.18 -25.82
N PRO A 145 21.13 2.36 -26.36
CA PRO A 145 22.20 1.41 -26.21
C PRO A 145 22.55 1.20 -24.74
N LYS A 146 23.31 0.14 -24.45
CA LYS A 146 23.79 -0.22 -23.10
C LYS A 146 24.50 0.98 -22.44
N SER A 147 23.74 1.84 -21.78
CA SER A 147 24.25 2.95 -20.98
C SER A 147 23.99 2.63 -19.50
N TYR A 148 24.72 3.28 -18.59
CA TYR A 148 24.47 3.17 -17.15
C TYR A 148 22.99 3.42 -16.78
N ILE A 149 22.26 4.25 -17.55
CA ILE A 149 20.83 4.51 -17.36
C ILE A 149 20.00 3.25 -17.64
N SER A 150 20.31 2.49 -18.70
CA SER A 150 19.57 1.24 -18.99
C SER A 150 19.92 0.14 -18.01
N SER A 151 21.14 0.08 -17.50
CA SER A 151 21.56 -0.82 -16.42
C SER A 151 20.82 -0.51 -15.13
N LEU A 152 20.75 0.77 -14.77
CA LEU A 152 19.97 1.24 -13.61
C LEU A 152 18.49 0.94 -13.73
N ALA A 153 17.89 1.12 -14.91
CA ALA A 153 16.49 0.80 -15.15
C ALA A 153 16.18 -0.70 -15.04
N ARG A 154 17.11 -1.58 -15.39
CA ARG A 154 16.97 -3.04 -15.19
C ARG A 154 17.05 -3.40 -13.72
N LEU A 155 18.05 -2.89 -13.01
CA LEU A 155 18.19 -3.08 -11.56
C LEU A 155 16.95 -2.57 -10.80
N TYR A 156 16.45 -1.40 -11.16
CA TYR A 156 15.21 -0.87 -10.58
C TYR A 156 14.03 -1.83 -10.74
N ARG A 157 13.79 -2.37 -11.94
CA ARG A 157 12.66 -3.28 -12.18
C ARG A 157 12.74 -4.55 -11.35
N GLU A 158 13.93 -5.10 -11.20
CA GLU A 158 14.11 -6.31 -10.39
C GLU A 158 14.07 -6.03 -8.88
N ALA A 159 14.67 -4.93 -8.45
CA ALA A 159 14.57 -4.48 -7.05
C ALA A 159 13.12 -4.19 -6.64
N LEU A 160 12.32 -3.59 -7.52
CA LEU A 160 10.90 -3.35 -7.27
C LEU A 160 10.12 -4.66 -7.11
N LYS A 161 10.39 -5.68 -7.94
CA LYS A 161 9.76 -7.00 -7.80
C LYS A 161 10.09 -7.65 -6.47
N GLU A 162 11.35 -7.58 -6.05
CA GLU A 162 11.80 -8.11 -4.76
C GLU A 162 11.09 -7.41 -3.59
N TYR A 163 11.05 -6.09 -3.60
CA TYR A 163 10.36 -5.30 -2.58
C TYR A 163 8.86 -5.61 -2.53
N ASP A 164 8.18 -5.63 -3.68
CA ASP A 164 6.75 -5.94 -3.74
C ASP A 164 6.45 -7.38 -3.29
N SER A 165 7.36 -8.32 -3.52
CA SER A 165 7.26 -9.69 -3.02
C SER A 165 7.30 -9.72 -1.49
N ARG A 166 8.27 -9.07 -0.87
CA ARG A 166 8.41 -9.00 0.60
C ARG A 166 7.20 -8.31 1.25
N LYS A 167 6.71 -7.25 0.64
CA LYS A 167 5.54 -6.52 1.14
C LYS A 167 4.25 -7.37 1.14
N ARG A 168 4.16 -8.39 0.29
CA ARG A 168 2.97 -9.28 0.22
C ARG A 168 2.98 -10.38 1.26
N PHE A 169 4.16 -10.84 1.66
CA PHE A 169 4.34 -12.05 2.47
C PHE A 169 5.03 -11.78 3.82
N GLY A 170 5.44 -10.56 4.10
CA GLY A 170 5.93 -10.10 5.40
C GLY A 170 4.82 -9.49 6.21
#